data_f4b54f519e2281a410065de78b1e08ee
#
_entry.id   f4b54f519e2281a410065de78b1e08ee
#
_cell.length_a   1.000
_cell.length_b   1.000
_cell.length_c   1.000
_cell.angle_alpha   90.00
_cell.angle_beta   90.00
_cell.angle_gamma   90.00
#
_symmetry.space_group_name_H-M   'P 1'
#
loop_
_entity.id
_entity.type
_entity.pdbx_description
1 polymer ?
#
loop_
_entity_poly.entity_id
_entity_poly.type
_entity_poly.pdbx_seq_one_letter_code
_entity_poly.pdbx_strand_id
1 'polypeptide(L)'
;MRKWLQRIRGAIGLGFTWGAAWFAAGLVPRWVFDFNADVPFPLVFGVFGFIAGITFSGLLVLTEGRRRFDQMSLPRFAGWGATSGLLLSALFAKAASLGWGDVLAIAPTFALACAVCASASLATARRAERRELPDMRGDTREAELTSHKKRRLP
;
A
#
# COMPACT_ATOMS: atom_id res chain seq x y z
N MET A 1 8.49 22.41 5.60
CA MET A 1 9.37 21.43 4.94
C MET A 1 9.26 20.00 5.52
N ARG A 2 9.30 19.79 6.86
CA ARG A 2 9.22 18.42 7.46
C ARG A 2 8.00 17.58 7.02
N LYS A 3 6.81 18.16 6.93
CA LYS A 3 5.57 17.42 6.56
C LYS A 3 5.58 16.89 5.12
N TRP A 4 6.22 17.60 4.20
CA TRP A 4 6.35 17.18 2.81
C TRP A 4 7.31 16.01 2.65
N LEU A 5 8.47 16.07 3.32
CA LEU A 5 9.44 14.98 3.36
C LEU A 5 8.86 13.68 3.94
N GLN A 6 8.03 13.80 5.00
CA GLN A 6 7.34 12.63 5.59
C GLN A 6 6.36 12.00 4.61
N ARG A 7 5.64 12.80 3.81
CA ARG A 7 4.71 12.32 2.79
C ARG A 7 5.44 11.58 1.66
N ILE A 8 6.54 12.14 1.17
CA ILE A 8 7.37 11.50 0.14
C ILE A 8 7.92 10.18 0.66
N ARG A 9 8.48 10.17 1.87
CA ARG A 9 8.99 8.95 2.49
C ARG A 9 7.91 7.87 2.62
N GLY A 10 6.69 8.26 2.99
CA GLY A 10 5.54 7.36 3.05
C GLY A 10 5.15 6.82 1.67
N ALA A 11 5.10 7.66 0.65
CA ALA A 11 4.79 7.27 -0.72
C ALA A 11 5.83 6.30 -1.29
N ILE A 12 7.12 6.59 -1.07
CA ILE A 12 8.22 5.72 -1.49
C ILE A 12 8.15 4.37 -0.76
N GLY A 13 7.91 4.38 0.56
CA GLY A 13 7.76 3.15 1.35
C GLY A 13 6.61 2.28 0.83
N LEU A 14 5.46 2.89 0.52
CA LEU A 14 4.31 2.18 -0.06
C LEU A 14 4.66 1.63 -1.46
N GLY A 15 5.36 2.42 -2.28
CA GLY A 15 5.87 1.98 -3.58
C GLY A 15 6.75 0.74 -3.49
N PHE A 16 7.69 0.71 -2.55
CA PHE A 16 8.55 -0.46 -2.33
C PHE A 16 7.76 -1.68 -1.84
N THR A 17 6.81 -1.50 -0.95
CA THR A 17 5.96 -2.59 -0.45
C THR A 17 5.15 -3.22 -1.59
N TRP A 18 4.53 -2.39 -2.42
CA TRP A 18 3.77 -2.85 -3.57
C TRP A 18 4.70 -3.44 -4.63
N GLY A 19 5.85 -2.83 -4.90
CA GLY A 19 6.88 -3.35 -5.81
C GLY A 19 7.34 -4.74 -5.41
N ALA A 20 7.60 -4.98 -4.13
CA ALA A 20 7.98 -6.29 -3.62
C ALA A 20 6.85 -7.32 -3.76
N ALA A 21 5.59 -6.95 -3.48
CA ALA A 21 4.44 -7.83 -3.65
C ALA A 21 4.22 -8.23 -5.12
N TRP A 22 4.32 -7.27 -6.04
CA TRP A 22 4.19 -7.51 -7.46
C TRP A 22 5.39 -8.28 -8.03
N PHE A 23 6.60 -8.02 -7.54
CA PHE A 23 7.78 -8.80 -7.89
C PHE A 23 7.59 -10.28 -7.52
N ALA A 24 7.10 -10.54 -6.30
CA ALA A 24 6.77 -11.90 -5.86
C ALA A 24 5.68 -12.54 -6.75
N ALA A 25 4.63 -11.77 -7.10
CA ALA A 25 3.60 -12.24 -8.03
C ALA A 25 4.16 -12.55 -9.42
N GLY A 26 5.16 -11.80 -9.89
CA GLY A 26 5.86 -12.03 -11.15
C GLY A 26 6.71 -13.31 -11.19
N LEU A 27 7.01 -13.91 -10.02
CA LEU A 27 7.68 -15.21 -9.94
C LEU A 27 6.72 -16.40 -10.16
N VAL A 28 5.41 -16.20 -9.93
CA VAL A 28 4.40 -17.27 -10.02
C VAL A 28 4.36 -17.92 -11.41
N PRO A 29 4.36 -17.19 -12.53
CA PRO A 29 4.35 -17.81 -13.86
C PRO A 29 5.53 -18.75 -14.09
N ARG A 30 6.70 -18.40 -13.59
CA ARG A 30 7.90 -19.23 -13.71
C ARG A 30 7.81 -20.51 -12.87
N TRP A 31 7.26 -20.40 -11.66
CA TRP A 31 7.21 -21.51 -10.69
C TRP A 31 6.05 -22.48 -10.93
N VAL A 32 4.91 -21.94 -11.41
CA VAL A 32 3.67 -22.73 -11.55
C VAL A 32 3.51 -23.27 -12.98
N PHE A 33 3.94 -22.51 -13.98
CA PHE A 33 3.72 -22.84 -15.38
C PHE A 33 5.02 -23.19 -16.13
N ASP A 34 6.16 -23.24 -15.44
CA ASP A 34 7.49 -23.45 -16.03
C ASP A 34 7.76 -22.54 -17.25
N PHE A 35 7.21 -21.33 -17.16
CA PHE A 35 7.25 -20.35 -18.26
C PHE A 35 8.61 -19.66 -18.26
N ASN A 36 9.53 -20.18 -19.09
CA ASN A 36 10.83 -19.58 -19.36
C ASN A 36 10.71 -18.61 -20.54
N ALA A 37 10.37 -17.35 -20.26
CA ALA A 37 10.49 -16.31 -21.25
C ALA A 37 11.80 -15.53 -21.04
N ASP A 38 12.38 -15.05 -22.14
CA ASP A 38 13.57 -14.19 -22.13
C ASP A 38 13.33 -12.80 -21.48
N VAL A 39 12.09 -12.54 -21.06
CA VAL A 39 11.69 -11.31 -20.39
C VAL A 39 11.80 -11.48 -18.87
N PRO A 40 12.46 -10.56 -18.16
CA PRO A 40 12.58 -10.59 -16.70
C PRO A 40 11.24 -10.20 -16.02
N PHE A 41 10.20 -11.05 -16.16
CA PHE A 41 8.85 -10.82 -15.64
C PHE A 41 8.82 -10.30 -14.19
N PRO A 42 9.57 -10.87 -13.22
CA PRO A 42 9.52 -10.40 -11.85
C PRO A 42 9.96 -8.94 -11.72
N LEU A 43 10.98 -8.54 -12.46
CA LEU A 43 11.49 -7.17 -12.44
C LEU A 43 10.46 -6.19 -13.03
N VAL A 44 9.87 -6.55 -14.17
CA VAL A 44 8.84 -5.74 -14.82
C VAL A 44 7.64 -5.57 -13.89
N PHE A 45 7.15 -6.66 -13.31
CA PHE A 45 6.05 -6.62 -12.33
C PHE A 45 6.41 -5.79 -11.10
N GLY A 46 7.64 -5.91 -10.58
CA GLY A 46 8.12 -5.10 -9.46
C GLY A 46 8.11 -3.60 -9.75
N VAL A 47 8.57 -3.20 -10.95
CA VAL A 47 8.53 -1.79 -11.38
C VAL A 47 7.09 -1.30 -11.51
N PHE A 48 6.20 -2.09 -12.12
CA PHE A 48 4.78 -1.73 -12.20
C PHE A 48 4.13 -1.61 -10.83
N GLY A 49 4.41 -2.53 -9.91
CA GLY A 49 3.93 -2.46 -8.53
C GLY A 49 4.43 -1.21 -7.81
N PHE A 50 5.69 -0.84 -8.01
CA PHE A 50 6.26 0.38 -7.43
C PHE A 50 5.54 1.64 -7.95
N ILE A 51 5.33 1.74 -9.27
CA ILE A 51 4.59 2.85 -9.89
C ILE A 51 3.16 2.88 -9.37
N ALA A 52 2.49 1.72 -9.29
CA ALA A 52 1.13 1.61 -8.77
C ALA A 52 1.03 2.10 -7.32
N GLY A 53 1.99 1.74 -6.45
CA GLY A 53 2.04 2.17 -5.06
C GLY A 53 2.23 3.69 -4.91
N ILE A 54 3.11 4.29 -5.72
CA ILE A 54 3.28 5.75 -5.74
C ILE A 54 2.02 6.46 -6.26
N THR A 55 1.43 5.97 -7.35
CA THR A 55 0.20 6.52 -7.94
C THR A 55 -0.95 6.45 -6.93
N PHE A 56 -1.12 5.32 -6.27
CA PHE A 56 -2.10 5.13 -5.21
C PHE A 56 -1.89 6.10 -4.04
N SER A 57 -0.64 6.27 -3.58
CA SER A 57 -0.31 7.24 -2.53
C SER A 57 -0.63 8.67 -2.96
N GLY A 58 -0.35 9.03 -4.21
CA GLY A 58 -0.69 10.33 -4.79
C GLY A 58 -2.21 10.56 -4.82
N LEU A 59 -2.97 9.58 -5.29
CA LEU A 59 -4.44 9.62 -5.30
C LEU A 59 -5.01 9.82 -3.90
N LEU A 60 -4.50 9.10 -2.90
CA LEU A 60 -4.93 9.25 -1.51
C LEU A 60 -4.66 10.67 -0.98
N VAL A 61 -3.50 11.23 -1.27
CA VAL A 61 -3.15 12.60 -0.84
C VAL A 61 -4.08 13.63 -1.49
N LEU A 62 -4.42 13.44 -2.76
CA LEU A 62 -5.28 14.37 -3.51
C LEU A 62 -6.75 14.28 -3.09
N THR A 63 -7.24 13.07 -2.81
CA THR A 63 -8.68 12.82 -2.57
C THR A 63 -9.06 12.90 -1.10
N GLU A 64 -8.24 12.36 -0.21
CA GLU A 64 -8.56 12.26 1.21
C GLU A 64 -7.82 13.32 2.07
N GLY A 65 -6.87 14.04 1.50
CA GLY A 65 -6.23 15.21 2.08
C GLY A 65 -5.58 14.95 3.44
N ARG A 66 -6.26 15.36 4.53
CA ARG A 66 -5.76 15.28 5.91
C ARG A 66 -6.45 14.21 6.77
N ARG A 67 -7.34 13.40 6.20
CA ARG A 67 -8.03 12.37 6.97
C ARG A 67 -7.04 11.31 7.45
N ARG A 68 -7.24 10.83 8.67
CA ARG A 68 -6.44 9.74 9.24
C ARG A 68 -6.89 8.41 8.64
N PHE A 69 -5.97 7.47 8.48
CA PHE A 69 -6.24 6.13 7.94
C PHE A 69 -7.26 5.33 8.74
N ASP A 70 -7.38 5.59 10.06
CA ASP A 70 -8.36 4.99 10.96
C ASP A 70 -9.81 5.34 10.61
N GLN A 71 -10.03 6.50 9.98
CA GLN A 71 -11.36 7.01 9.60
C GLN A 71 -11.80 6.55 8.19
N MET A 72 -10.92 5.92 7.42
CA MET A 72 -11.24 5.44 6.08
C MET A 72 -11.92 4.07 6.12
N SER A 73 -13.04 3.90 5.43
CA SER A 73 -13.67 2.60 5.25
C SER A 73 -12.85 1.72 4.31
N LEU A 74 -12.76 0.43 4.62
CA LEU A 74 -12.04 -0.55 3.79
C LEU A 74 -12.53 -0.56 2.33
N PRO A 75 -13.86 -0.53 2.05
CA PRO A 75 -14.36 -0.50 0.67
C PRO A 75 -13.91 0.73 -0.11
N ARG A 76 -13.84 1.88 0.55
CA ARG A 76 -13.39 3.12 -0.08
C ARG A 76 -11.91 3.05 -0.44
N PHE A 77 -11.11 2.48 0.45
CA PHE A 77 -9.68 2.29 0.21
C PHE A 77 -9.42 1.28 -0.90
N ALA A 78 -10.19 0.18 -0.94
CA ALA A 78 -10.17 -0.79 -2.04
C ALA A 78 -10.60 -0.16 -3.37
N GLY A 79 -11.61 0.72 -3.37
CA GLY A 79 -12.05 1.45 -4.55
C GLY A 79 -10.97 2.35 -5.14
N TRP A 80 -10.24 3.08 -4.31
CA TRP A 80 -9.07 3.86 -4.77
C TRP A 80 -7.95 2.97 -5.28
N GLY A 81 -7.73 1.80 -4.67
CA GLY A 81 -6.82 0.78 -5.17
C GLY A 81 -7.21 0.29 -6.57
N ALA A 82 -8.48 -0.05 -6.76
CA ALA A 82 -9.01 -0.46 -8.07
C ALA A 82 -8.83 0.63 -9.13
N THR A 83 -9.10 1.89 -8.81
CA THR A 83 -8.90 3.03 -9.70
C THR A 83 -7.42 3.16 -10.11
N SER A 84 -6.50 3.00 -9.15
CA SER A 84 -5.06 2.97 -9.43
C SER A 84 -4.69 1.82 -10.38
N GLY A 85 -5.29 0.65 -10.19
CA GLY A 85 -5.09 -0.51 -11.06
C GLY A 85 -5.60 -0.29 -12.49
N LEU A 86 -6.74 0.37 -12.66
CA LEU A 86 -7.25 0.75 -13.98
C LEU A 86 -6.32 1.75 -14.69
N LEU A 87 -5.83 2.75 -13.98
CA LEU A 87 -4.84 3.68 -14.54
C LEU A 87 -3.56 2.96 -14.94
N LEU A 88 -3.09 2.02 -14.11
CA LEU A 88 -1.92 1.22 -14.40
C LEU A 88 -2.12 0.32 -15.62
N SER A 89 -3.30 -0.30 -15.78
CA SER A 89 -3.62 -1.12 -16.97
C SER A 89 -3.61 -0.29 -18.26
N ALA A 90 -4.13 0.94 -18.21
CA ALA A 90 -4.09 1.86 -19.33
C ALA A 90 -2.65 2.27 -19.69
N LEU A 91 -1.81 2.54 -18.69
CA LEU A 91 -0.40 2.84 -18.87
C LEU A 91 0.36 1.65 -19.46
N PHE A 92 0.10 0.45 -18.96
CA PHE A 92 0.69 -0.79 -19.46
C PHE A 92 0.30 -1.03 -20.92
N ALA A 93 -0.99 -0.91 -21.23
CA ALA A 93 -1.48 -1.09 -22.59
C ALA A 93 -0.84 -0.10 -23.58
N LYS A 94 -0.68 1.15 -23.15
CA LYS A 94 0.00 2.17 -23.94
C LYS A 94 1.47 1.82 -24.16
N ALA A 95 2.17 1.38 -23.12
CA ALA A 95 3.58 1.02 -23.19
C ALA A 95 3.82 -0.23 -24.06
N ALA A 96 2.91 -1.19 -24.00
CA ALA A 96 2.97 -2.44 -24.78
C ALA A 96 2.30 -2.34 -26.16
N SER A 97 1.79 -1.17 -26.53
CA SER A 97 1.06 -0.94 -27.82
C SER A 97 -0.12 -1.91 -28.02
N LEU A 98 -0.82 -2.25 -26.93
CA LEU A 98 -1.95 -3.17 -26.93
C LEU A 98 -3.23 -2.51 -27.50
N GLY A 99 -4.11 -3.33 -28.08
CA GLY A 99 -5.42 -2.91 -28.54
C GLY A 99 -6.43 -2.75 -27.40
N TRP A 100 -7.55 -2.07 -27.64
CA TRP A 100 -8.61 -1.88 -26.65
C TRP A 100 -9.21 -3.18 -26.13
N GLY A 101 -9.26 -4.23 -26.95
CA GLY A 101 -9.72 -5.55 -26.51
C GLY A 101 -8.83 -6.15 -25.40
N ASP A 102 -7.51 -6.03 -25.57
CA ASP A 102 -6.53 -6.51 -24.59
C ASP A 102 -6.62 -5.69 -23.29
N VAL A 103 -6.82 -4.36 -23.40
CA VAL A 103 -7.03 -3.49 -22.22
C VAL A 103 -8.21 -3.96 -21.41
N LEU A 104 -9.35 -4.23 -22.05
CA LEU A 104 -10.55 -4.71 -21.35
C LEU A 104 -10.35 -6.09 -20.71
N ALA A 105 -9.51 -6.94 -21.28
CA ALA A 105 -9.18 -8.25 -20.73
C ALA A 105 -8.28 -8.15 -19.48
N ILE A 106 -7.29 -7.26 -19.48
CA ILE A 106 -6.32 -7.16 -18.39
C ILE A 106 -6.75 -6.18 -17.29
N ALA A 107 -7.56 -5.18 -17.58
CA ALA A 107 -7.96 -4.13 -16.65
C ALA A 107 -8.63 -4.66 -15.36
N PRO A 108 -9.55 -5.64 -15.40
CA PRO A 108 -10.13 -6.21 -14.19
C PRO A 108 -9.09 -6.87 -13.27
N THR A 109 -8.11 -7.55 -13.85
CA THR A 109 -7.04 -8.22 -13.09
C THR A 109 -6.17 -7.20 -12.36
N PHE A 110 -5.75 -6.12 -13.04
CA PHE A 110 -4.99 -5.04 -12.43
C PHE A 110 -5.80 -4.30 -11.37
N ALA A 111 -7.08 -4.03 -11.62
CA ALA A 111 -7.97 -3.38 -10.66
C ALA A 111 -8.12 -4.22 -9.39
N LEU A 112 -8.36 -5.53 -9.54
CA LEU A 112 -8.52 -6.46 -8.43
C LEU A 112 -7.22 -6.59 -7.63
N ALA A 113 -6.09 -6.79 -8.29
CA ALA A 113 -4.79 -6.91 -7.64
C ALA A 113 -4.45 -5.65 -6.82
N CYS A 114 -4.65 -4.46 -7.39
CA CYS A 114 -4.41 -3.20 -6.69
C CYS A 114 -5.42 -2.97 -5.54
N ALA A 115 -6.68 -3.37 -5.68
CA ALA A 115 -7.67 -3.30 -4.60
C ALA A 115 -7.27 -4.20 -3.42
N VAL A 116 -6.79 -5.42 -3.70
CA VAL A 116 -6.29 -6.35 -2.68
C VAL A 116 -5.05 -5.79 -2.00
N CYS A 117 -4.07 -5.28 -2.74
CA CYS A 117 -2.86 -4.65 -2.19
C CYS A 117 -3.21 -3.45 -1.30
N ALA A 118 -4.13 -2.58 -1.73
CA ALA A 118 -4.61 -1.45 -0.95
C ALA A 118 -5.26 -1.92 0.35
N SER A 119 -6.18 -2.88 0.27
CA SER A 119 -6.87 -3.44 1.44
C SER A 119 -5.91 -4.07 2.44
N ALA A 120 -4.93 -4.83 1.96
CA ALA A 120 -3.88 -5.43 2.79
C ALA A 120 -3.02 -4.36 3.47
N SER A 121 -2.64 -3.30 2.75
CA SER A 121 -1.88 -2.17 3.30
C SER A 121 -2.63 -1.47 4.42
N LEU A 122 -3.95 -1.25 4.27
CA LEU A 122 -4.79 -0.65 5.32
C LEU A 122 -4.94 -1.60 6.52
N ALA A 123 -5.12 -2.89 6.28
CA ALA A 123 -5.25 -3.88 7.34
C ALA A 123 -3.97 -4.00 8.18
N THR A 124 -2.80 -3.96 7.54
CA THR A 124 -1.51 -3.99 8.23
C THR A 124 -1.26 -2.71 9.03
N ALA A 125 -1.58 -1.54 8.46
CA ALA A 125 -1.47 -0.26 9.16
C ALA A 125 -2.35 -0.23 10.43
N ARG A 126 -3.60 -0.68 10.34
CA ARG A 126 -4.50 -0.78 11.49
C ARG A 126 -4.02 -1.77 12.56
N ARG A 127 -3.39 -2.88 12.14
CA ARG A 127 -2.80 -3.84 13.09
C ARG A 127 -1.61 -3.25 13.83
N ALA A 128 -0.75 -2.50 13.14
CA ALA A 128 0.38 -1.81 13.76
C ALA A 128 -0.10 -0.79 14.81
N GLU A 129 -1.07 0.05 14.46
CA GLU A 129 -1.65 1.06 15.34
C GLU A 129 -2.30 0.44 16.61
N ARG A 130 -2.99 -0.70 16.46
CA ARG A 130 -3.56 -1.45 17.60
C ARG A 130 -2.50 -2.04 18.53
N ARG A 131 -1.29 -2.31 18.06
CA ARG A 131 -0.19 -2.84 18.90
C ARG A 131 0.50 -1.74 19.70
N GLU A 132 0.56 -0.53 19.17
CA GLU A 132 1.18 0.62 19.86
C GLU A 132 0.30 1.18 21.01
N LEU A 133 -1.03 1.06 20.90
CA LEU A 133 -1.96 1.55 21.91
C LEU A 133 -1.82 0.90 23.33
N PRO A 134 -1.53 -0.40 23.50
CA PRO A 134 -1.29 -1.00 24.80
C PRO A 134 -0.03 -0.51 25.50
N ASP A 135 1.05 -0.29 24.75
CA ASP A 135 2.35 0.17 25.30
C ASP A 135 2.25 1.59 25.86
N MET A 136 1.59 2.49 25.16
CA MET A 136 1.37 3.87 25.66
C MET A 136 0.47 3.92 26.91
N ARG A 137 -0.45 2.96 27.04
CA ARG A 137 -1.34 2.86 28.21
C ARG A 137 -0.62 2.26 29.43
N GLY A 138 0.40 1.43 29.22
CA GLY A 138 1.31 0.92 30.25
C GLY A 138 2.18 2.04 30.81
N ASP A 139 2.83 2.80 29.96
CA ASP A 139 3.72 3.91 30.33
C ASP A 139 2.99 5.02 31.10
N THR A 140 1.77 5.38 30.70
CA THR A 140 0.97 6.38 31.44
C THR A 140 0.54 5.88 32.82
N ARG A 141 0.24 4.61 32.96
CA ARG A 141 -0.13 4.01 34.24
C ARG A 141 1.04 3.90 35.21
N GLU A 142 2.24 3.58 34.72
CA GLU A 142 3.47 3.57 35.52
C GLU A 142 3.88 5.00 35.94
N ALA A 143 3.73 5.97 35.05
CA ALA A 143 3.99 7.37 35.37
C ALA A 143 3.00 7.92 36.43
N GLU A 144 1.73 7.54 36.38
CA GLU A 144 0.74 7.89 37.40
C GLU A 144 1.03 7.24 38.77
N LEU A 145 1.40 5.95 38.76
CA LEU A 145 1.74 5.21 40.00
C LEU A 145 3.00 5.78 40.67
N THR A 146 4.02 6.13 39.88
CA THR A 146 5.24 6.76 40.39
C THR A 146 4.99 8.17 40.91
N SER A 147 4.13 8.96 40.27
CA SER A 147 3.76 10.30 40.76
C SER A 147 2.94 10.24 42.05
N HIS A 148 2.06 9.26 42.18
CA HIS A 148 1.23 9.04 43.40
C HIS A 148 2.09 8.57 44.58
N LYS A 149 3.10 7.70 44.29
CA LYS A 149 4.06 7.22 45.33
C LYS A 149 4.94 8.35 45.84
N LYS A 150 5.36 9.27 44.95
CA LYS A 150 6.20 10.44 45.31
C LYS A 150 5.44 11.47 46.16
N ARG A 151 4.12 11.56 46.05
CA ARG A 151 3.27 12.44 46.85
C ARG A 151 2.95 11.89 48.28
N ARG A 152 3.18 10.60 48.52
CA ARG A 152 2.89 9.95 49.83
C ARG A 152 4.11 9.78 50.72
N LEU A 153 5.28 10.22 50.28
CA LEU A 153 6.48 10.20 51.14
C LEU A 153 6.53 11.55 51.87
N PRO A 154 6.54 11.55 53.23
CA PRO A 154 6.61 12.75 54.05
C PRO A 154 7.96 13.46 53.92
#